data_f6fab5fc7621e53973ebe29f54c9fa65
#
_entry.id   f6fab5fc7621e53973ebe29f54c9fa65
#
_cell.length_a   1.000
_cell.length_b   1.000
_cell.length_c   1.000
_cell.angle_alpha   90.00
_cell.angle_beta   90.00
_cell.angle_gamma   90.00
#
_symmetry.space_group_name_H-M   'P 1'
#
loop_
_entity.id
_entity.type
_entity.pdbx_description
1 polymer ?
#
loop_
_entity_poly.entity_id
_entity_poly.type
_entity_poly.pdbx_seq_one_letter_code
_entity_poly.pdbx_strand_id
1 'polypeptide(L)'
;MPSPKSKSEAAPDLSEVTAIYQDLEKRVLPRSCQISTRCCRFRLTGQVPFLTLGEALYAAKGVRASGRKEIKPNPEGACPLLGANGFCTIYQHRPFGCRTHFCEAAGGVYPRKHLADLIQRLEALDEKLGGEGSRPLPVAVGDALQVRRACRR
;
A
#
# COMPACT_ATOMS: atom_id res chain seq x y z
N MET A 1 19.85 23.56 20.12
CA MET A 1 19.32 22.41 19.39
C MET A 1 17.83 22.56 19.22
N PRO A 2 17.38 22.67 17.98
CA PRO A 2 15.96 22.62 17.80
C PRO A 2 15.52 21.24 18.23
N SER A 3 14.74 21.18 19.29
CA SER A 3 14.03 19.99 19.64
C SER A 3 13.37 19.45 18.37
N PRO A 4 13.38 18.16 18.13
CA PRO A 4 12.55 17.61 17.08
C PRO A 4 11.13 18.03 17.41
N LYS A 5 10.74 19.09 16.73
CA LYS A 5 9.41 19.60 16.89
C LYS A 5 8.44 18.47 16.75
N SER A 6 7.55 18.45 17.62
CA SER A 6 6.28 17.73 17.67
C SER A 6 5.58 17.50 16.31
N LYS A 7 6.35 17.32 15.24
CA LYS A 7 5.84 16.79 13.98
C LYS A 7 5.19 15.44 14.16
N SER A 8 5.46 14.82 15.29
CA SER A 8 4.89 13.55 15.68
C SER A 8 3.43 13.64 16.13
N GLU A 9 2.92 14.82 16.46
CA GLU A 9 1.55 14.95 16.97
C GLU A 9 0.53 15.12 15.87
N ALA A 10 0.93 15.61 14.72
CA ALA A 10 0.03 15.72 13.57
C ALA A 10 0.08 14.43 12.76
N ALA A 11 -1.08 13.87 12.43
CA ALA A 11 -1.16 12.75 11.51
C ALA A 11 -0.48 13.15 10.19
N PRO A 12 0.33 12.27 9.57
CA PRO A 12 0.96 12.58 8.29
C PRO A 12 -0.10 12.95 7.26
N ASP A 13 0.21 13.92 6.44
CA ASP A 13 -0.67 14.31 5.34
C ASP A 13 -0.55 13.28 4.22
N LEU A 14 -1.58 12.49 4.02
CA LEU A 14 -1.61 11.45 2.99
C LEU A 14 -2.37 11.89 1.73
N SER A 15 -2.67 13.18 1.62
CA SER A 15 -3.39 13.72 0.44
C SER A 15 -2.62 13.48 -0.85
N GLU A 16 -1.30 13.49 -0.81
CA GLU A 16 -0.48 13.20 -2.00
C GLU A 16 -0.64 11.75 -2.45
N VAL A 17 -0.74 10.80 -1.53
CA VAL A 17 -1.01 9.39 -1.88
C VAL A 17 -2.35 9.29 -2.60
N THR A 18 -3.38 9.92 -2.06
CA THR A 18 -4.71 9.94 -2.68
C THR A 18 -4.66 10.56 -4.06
N ALA A 19 -3.94 11.69 -4.22
CA ALA A 19 -3.80 12.36 -5.51
C ALA A 19 -3.10 11.48 -6.53
N ILE A 20 -2.05 10.78 -6.14
CA ILE A 20 -1.32 9.85 -7.01
C ILE A 20 -2.24 8.71 -7.47
N TYR A 21 -3.01 8.13 -6.56
CA TYR A 21 -3.93 7.05 -6.90
C TYR A 21 -5.07 7.54 -7.79
N GLN A 22 -5.57 8.75 -7.57
CA GLN A 22 -6.58 9.35 -8.44
C GLN A 22 -6.03 9.59 -9.84
N ASP A 23 -4.80 10.07 -9.96
CA ASP A 23 -4.15 10.26 -11.25
C ASP A 23 -3.96 8.93 -11.98
N LEU A 24 -3.64 7.88 -11.24
CA LEU A 24 -3.55 6.54 -11.82
C LEU A 24 -4.92 6.08 -12.37
N GLU A 25 -5.99 6.30 -11.62
CA GLU A 25 -7.33 5.92 -12.04
C GLU A 25 -7.79 6.64 -13.29
N LYS A 26 -7.32 7.86 -13.51
CA LYS A 26 -7.65 8.65 -14.71
C LYS A 26 -6.94 8.14 -15.96
N ARG A 27 -5.93 7.31 -15.82
CA ARG A 27 -5.20 6.76 -16.97
C ARG A 27 -5.99 5.61 -17.56
N VAL A 28 -6.10 5.61 -18.89
CA VAL A 28 -6.73 4.51 -19.58
C VAL A 28 -5.76 3.35 -19.61
N LEU A 29 -5.98 2.40 -18.72
CA LEU A 29 -5.18 1.19 -18.65
C LEU A 29 -5.87 0.12 -19.52
N PRO A 30 -5.19 -0.47 -20.51
CA PRO A 30 -5.76 -1.56 -21.29
C PRO A 30 -5.78 -2.86 -20.48
N ARG A 31 -6.35 -2.78 -19.29
CA ARG A 31 -6.39 -3.88 -18.33
C ARG A 31 -7.77 -3.89 -17.65
N SER A 32 -8.30 -5.06 -17.40
CA SER A 32 -9.53 -5.20 -16.64
C SER A 32 -9.34 -6.23 -15.53
N CYS A 33 -9.46 -5.78 -14.29
CA CYS A 33 -9.35 -6.68 -13.14
C CYS A 33 -10.64 -7.48 -12.97
N GLN A 34 -10.52 -8.80 -12.94
CA GLN A 34 -11.64 -9.71 -12.72
C GLN A 34 -11.84 -10.05 -11.24
N ILE A 35 -11.14 -9.34 -10.35
CA ILE A 35 -11.20 -9.52 -8.90
C ILE A 35 -10.93 -10.98 -8.50
N SER A 36 -9.96 -11.61 -9.15
CA SER A 36 -9.59 -12.99 -8.85
C SER A 36 -8.80 -13.14 -7.56
N THR A 37 -8.30 -12.04 -7.00
CA THR A 37 -7.43 -11.98 -5.82
C THR A 37 -6.14 -12.80 -5.91
N ARG A 38 -5.77 -13.26 -7.11
CA ARG A 38 -4.52 -14.01 -7.30
C ARG A 38 -3.30 -13.19 -6.89
N CYS A 39 -3.35 -11.87 -7.09
CA CYS A 39 -2.27 -10.97 -6.69
C CYS A 39 -2.06 -10.92 -5.17
N CYS A 40 -3.06 -11.33 -4.38
CA CYS A 40 -2.96 -11.45 -2.92
C CYS A 40 -2.40 -12.79 -2.48
N ARG A 41 -2.28 -13.74 -3.40
CA ARG A 41 -1.80 -15.09 -3.09
C ARG A 41 -0.32 -15.20 -3.42
N PHE A 42 0.51 -14.72 -2.51
CA PHE A 42 1.95 -14.60 -2.72
C PHE A 42 2.62 -15.92 -3.11
N ARG A 43 2.14 -17.04 -2.61
CA ARG A 43 2.67 -18.35 -2.98
C ARG A 43 2.43 -18.71 -4.44
N LEU A 44 1.29 -18.27 -4.99
CA LEU A 44 0.95 -18.56 -6.39
C LEU A 44 1.72 -17.65 -7.35
N THR A 45 1.89 -16.37 -6.99
CA THR A 45 2.53 -15.39 -7.85
C THR A 45 4.03 -15.32 -7.64
N GLY A 46 4.52 -15.74 -6.46
CA GLY A 46 5.91 -15.56 -6.06
C GLY A 46 6.29 -14.11 -5.83
N GLN A 47 5.31 -13.21 -5.76
CA GLN A 47 5.55 -11.78 -5.67
C GLN A 47 4.83 -11.16 -4.48
N VAL A 48 5.56 -10.37 -3.71
CA VAL A 48 5.02 -9.57 -2.61
C VAL A 48 5.16 -8.10 -3.01
N PRO A 49 4.09 -7.31 -2.96
CA PRO A 49 4.20 -5.89 -3.30
C PRO A 49 5.07 -5.15 -2.28
N PHE A 50 5.83 -4.17 -2.78
CA PHE A 50 6.66 -3.29 -1.96
C PHE A 50 5.99 -1.93 -1.86
N LEU A 51 5.99 -1.35 -0.68
CA LEU A 51 5.32 -0.10 -0.38
C LEU A 51 6.31 0.95 0.12
N THR A 52 6.17 2.18 -0.36
CA THR A 52 6.81 3.33 0.26
C THR A 52 6.10 3.66 1.58
N LEU A 53 6.72 4.50 2.41
CA LEU A 53 6.14 4.86 3.71
C LEU A 53 4.75 5.50 3.56
N GLY A 54 4.57 6.40 2.60
CA GLY A 54 3.27 7.02 2.34
C GLY A 54 2.18 5.98 2.03
N GLU A 55 2.49 5.03 1.18
CA GLU A 55 1.57 3.94 0.85
C GLU A 55 1.27 3.07 2.06
N ALA A 56 2.28 2.76 2.86
CA ALA A 56 2.11 1.95 4.07
C ALA A 56 1.21 2.64 5.09
N LEU A 57 1.38 3.94 5.29
CA LEU A 57 0.54 4.72 6.19
C LEU A 57 -0.90 4.78 5.69
N TYR A 58 -1.09 4.92 4.37
CA TYR A 58 -2.41 4.92 3.76
C TYR A 58 -3.10 3.56 3.90
N ALA A 59 -2.37 2.48 3.68
CA ALA A 59 -2.88 1.12 3.87
C ALA A 59 -3.24 0.87 5.34
N ALA A 60 -2.41 1.32 6.27
CA ALA A 60 -2.69 1.21 7.69
C ALA A 60 -3.98 1.94 8.09
N LYS A 61 -4.24 3.08 7.46
CA LYS A 61 -5.51 3.80 7.64
C LYS A 61 -6.69 2.92 7.24
N GLY A 62 -6.56 2.19 6.13
CA GLY A 62 -7.58 1.25 5.68
C GLY A 62 -7.79 0.09 6.65
N VAL A 63 -6.71 -0.44 7.22
CA VAL A 63 -6.78 -1.50 8.22
C VAL A 63 -7.57 -1.03 9.45
N ARG A 64 -7.27 0.17 9.95
CA ARG A 64 -7.99 0.74 11.09
C ARG A 64 -9.45 1.00 10.78
N ALA A 65 -9.75 1.46 9.57
CA ALA A 65 -11.12 1.68 9.13
C ALA A 65 -11.93 0.39 9.08
N SER A 66 -11.26 -0.76 8.87
CA SER A 66 -11.90 -2.07 8.91
C SER A 66 -12.11 -2.60 10.33
N GLY A 67 -11.70 -1.84 11.34
CA GLY A 67 -11.85 -2.22 12.75
C GLY A 67 -10.68 -3.02 13.31
N ARG A 68 -9.60 -3.18 12.55
CA ARG A 68 -8.43 -3.93 13.00
C ARG A 68 -7.31 -3.00 13.45
N LYS A 69 -6.53 -3.44 14.42
CA LYS A 69 -5.41 -2.68 14.97
C LYS A 69 -4.06 -3.25 14.55
N GLU A 70 -4.07 -4.47 14.04
CA GLU A 70 -2.85 -5.17 13.61
C GLU A 70 -3.18 -6.11 12.47
N ILE A 71 -2.14 -6.56 11.79
CA ILE A 71 -2.26 -7.60 10.77
C ILE A 71 -1.49 -8.83 11.24
N LYS A 72 -2.02 -10.00 10.93
CA LYS A 72 -1.42 -11.29 11.29
C LYS A 72 -0.99 -12.03 10.03
N PRO A 73 0.10 -12.80 10.08
CA PRO A 73 0.48 -13.62 8.95
C PRO A 73 -0.67 -14.52 8.49
N ASN A 74 -0.84 -14.63 7.18
CA ASN A 74 -1.83 -15.54 6.62
C ASN A 74 -1.29 -16.98 6.70
N PRO A 75 -2.05 -17.95 7.25
CA PRO A 75 -1.58 -19.33 7.38
C PRO A 75 -1.24 -19.98 6.05
N GLU A 76 -1.86 -19.54 4.96
CA GLU A 76 -1.61 -20.06 3.61
C GLU A 76 -0.50 -19.32 2.88
N GLY A 77 0.17 -18.37 3.54
CA GLY A 77 1.21 -17.57 2.93
C GLY A 77 0.71 -16.51 1.95
N ALA A 78 -0.59 -16.20 1.99
CA ALA A 78 -1.17 -15.14 1.19
C ALA A 78 -1.02 -13.78 1.87
N CYS A 79 -1.50 -12.72 1.21
CA CYS A 79 -1.50 -11.39 1.78
C CYS A 79 -2.26 -11.35 3.11
N PRO A 80 -1.67 -10.79 4.18
CA PRO A 80 -2.37 -10.72 5.47
C PRO A 80 -3.62 -9.84 5.44
N LEU A 81 -3.82 -9.08 4.38
CA LEU A 81 -5.00 -8.23 4.21
C LEU A 81 -6.12 -8.93 3.42
N LEU A 82 -5.88 -10.14 2.96
CA LEU A 82 -6.89 -10.95 2.29
C LEU A 82 -7.89 -11.45 3.33
N GLY A 83 -9.17 -11.15 3.13
CA GLY A 83 -10.21 -11.55 4.05
C GLY A 83 -10.62 -13.01 3.89
N ALA A 84 -11.35 -13.54 4.88
CA ALA A 84 -11.85 -14.89 4.86
C ALA A 84 -12.81 -15.17 3.69
N ASN A 85 -13.46 -14.10 3.20
CA ASN A 85 -14.35 -14.17 2.04
C ASN A 85 -13.60 -14.18 0.69
N GLY A 86 -12.27 -14.13 0.71
CA GLY A 86 -11.44 -14.13 -0.48
C GLY A 86 -11.23 -12.76 -1.13
N PHE A 87 -11.69 -11.68 -0.48
CA PHE A 87 -11.53 -10.32 -0.99
C PHE A 87 -10.57 -9.51 -0.13
N CYS A 88 -9.93 -8.50 -0.75
CA CYS A 88 -9.03 -7.59 -0.03
C CYS A 88 -9.82 -6.76 0.98
N THR A 89 -9.40 -6.78 2.25
CA THR A 89 -10.10 -6.06 3.33
C THR A 89 -9.86 -4.55 3.27
N ILE A 90 -8.85 -4.10 2.51
CA ILE A 90 -8.54 -2.68 2.35
C ILE A 90 -8.59 -2.26 0.87
N TYR A 91 -9.51 -2.80 0.10
CA TYR A 91 -9.55 -2.60 -1.35
C TYR A 91 -9.36 -1.14 -1.78
N GLN A 92 -10.04 -0.20 -1.11
CA GLN A 92 -9.94 1.22 -1.42
C GLN A 92 -8.59 1.84 -1.03
N HIS A 93 -7.83 1.17 -0.18
CA HIS A 93 -6.53 1.64 0.30
C HIS A 93 -5.37 0.78 -0.22
N ARG A 94 -5.60 0.06 -1.31
CA ARG A 94 -4.57 -0.80 -1.90
C ARG A 94 -3.34 0.01 -2.27
N PRO A 95 -2.12 -0.53 -2.04
CA PRO A 95 -0.91 0.12 -2.51
C PRO A 95 -0.81 0.14 -4.03
N PHE A 96 0.08 0.98 -4.54
CA PHE A 96 0.28 1.18 -5.97
C PHE A 96 0.56 -0.14 -6.71
N GLY A 97 1.42 -0.99 -6.14
CA GLY A 97 1.74 -2.28 -6.74
C GLY A 97 0.52 -3.17 -6.91
N CYS A 98 -0.41 -3.14 -5.96
CA CYS A 98 -1.65 -3.92 -6.06
C CYS A 98 -2.61 -3.34 -7.11
N ARG A 99 -2.54 -2.03 -7.35
CA ARG A 99 -3.40 -1.34 -8.33
C ARG A 99 -2.89 -1.52 -9.76
N THR A 100 -1.61 -1.81 -9.94
CA THR A 100 -0.97 -1.94 -11.25
C THR A 100 -0.62 -3.37 -11.62
N HIS A 101 -0.79 -4.29 -10.70
CA HIS A 101 -0.56 -5.70 -10.95
C HIS A 101 -1.86 -6.36 -11.43
N PHE A 102 -1.86 -6.81 -12.67
CA PHE A 102 -2.99 -7.52 -13.25
C PHE A 102 -2.55 -8.94 -13.58
N CYS A 103 -3.41 -9.92 -13.35
CA CYS A 103 -3.14 -11.29 -13.75
C CYS A 103 -3.11 -11.38 -15.29
N GLU A 104 -2.56 -12.47 -15.81
CA GLU A 104 -2.48 -12.66 -17.27
C GLU A 104 -3.85 -12.55 -17.96
N ALA A 105 -4.89 -13.05 -17.30
CA ALA A 105 -6.26 -12.97 -17.82
C ALA A 105 -6.74 -11.53 -17.99
N ALA A 106 -6.24 -10.62 -17.15
CA ALA A 106 -6.57 -9.20 -17.21
C ALA A 106 -5.60 -8.39 -18.08
N GLY A 107 -4.58 -9.01 -18.66
CA GLY A 107 -3.62 -8.37 -19.53
C GLY A 107 -2.18 -8.31 -18.99
N GLY A 108 -1.93 -8.85 -17.81
CA GLY A 108 -0.61 -8.90 -17.20
C GLY A 108 -0.22 -7.60 -16.47
N VAL A 109 1.02 -7.59 -15.95
CA VAL A 109 1.53 -6.44 -15.21
C VAL A 109 1.66 -5.22 -16.12
N TYR A 110 1.20 -4.05 -15.64
CA TYR A 110 1.32 -2.81 -16.39
C TYR A 110 2.77 -2.34 -16.45
N PRO A 111 3.31 -1.98 -17.63
CA PRO A 111 4.72 -1.63 -17.77
C PRO A 111 5.10 -0.44 -16.88
N ARG A 112 6.15 -0.64 -16.12
CA ARG A 112 6.65 0.34 -15.16
C ARG A 112 7.02 1.68 -15.80
N LYS A 113 7.52 1.65 -17.04
CA LYS A 113 7.91 2.86 -17.79
C LYS A 113 6.74 3.82 -18.04
N HIS A 114 5.51 3.31 -18.08
CA HIS A 114 4.32 4.14 -18.28
C HIS A 114 3.81 4.75 -16.97
N LEU A 115 4.41 4.36 -15.84
CA LEU A 115 4.02 4.79 -14.51
C LEU A 115 5.17 5.50 -13.78
N ALA A 116 6.28 5.74 -14.47
CA ALA A 116 7.51 6.26 -13.85
C ALA A 116 7.28 7.58 -13.10
N ASP A 117 6.48 8.48 -13.65
CA ASP A 117 6.16 9.76 -13.02
C ASP A 117 5.44 9.59 -11.69
N LEU A 118 4.47 8.67 -11.63
CA LEU A 118 3.74 8.38 -10.40
C LEU A 118 4.63 7.70 -9.36
N ILE A 119 5.47 6.79 -9.81
CA ILE A 119 6.44 6.12 -8.94
C ILE A 119 7.40 7.13 -8.33
N GLN A 120 7.89 8.07 -9.13
CA GLN A 120 8.78 9.14 -8.65
C GLN A 120 8.10 10.01 -7.60
N ARG A 121 6.81 10.29 -7.76
CA ARG A 121 6.04 11.04 -6.77
C ARG A 121 5.93 10.28 -5.46
N LEU A 122 5.72 8.97 -5.51
CA LEU A 122 5.68 8.12 -4.32
C LEU A 122 7.04 8.09 -3.62
N GLU A 123 8.11 7.99 -4.37
CA GLU A 123 9.48 7.99 -3.82
C GLU A 123 9.82 9.34 -3.19
N ALA A 124 9.42 10.45 -3.82
CA ALA A 124 9.64 11.78 -3.28
C ALA A 124 8.87 11.98 -1.96
N LEU A 125 7.64 11.45 -1.91
CA LEU A 125 6.85 11.48 -0.68
C LEU A 125 7.49 10.64 0.41
N ASP A 126 8.04 9.49 0.06
CA ASP A 126 8.75 8.62 1.01
C ASP A 126 9.91 9.38 1.68
N GLU A 127 10.70 10.07 0.89
CA GLU A 127 11.80 10.90 1.38
C GLU A 127 11.29 12.01 2.31
N LYS A 128 10.24 12.69 1.88
CA LYS A 128 9.61 13.77 2.64
C LYS A 128 9.09 13.31 4.00
N LEU A 129 8.58 12.09 4.07
CA LEU A 129 8.04 11.50 5.30
C LEU A 129 9.12 10.83 6.16
N GLY A 130 10.35 10.79 5.69
CA GLY A 130 11.45 10.16 6.41
C GLY A 130 11.53 8.65 6.22
N GLY A 131 10.99 8.14 5.13
CA GLY A 131 11.05 6.71 4.80
C GLY A 131 12.43 6.30 4.32
N GLU A 132 12.66 5.01 4.30
CA GLU A 132 13.92 4.39 3.89
C GLU A 132 13.79 3.60 2.59
N GLY A 133 12.83 3.95 1.78
CA GLY A 133 12.54 3.26 0.53
C GLY A 133 11.42 2.26 0.66
N SER A 134 11.12 1.57 -0.44
CA SER A 134 10.04 0.58 -0.47
C SER A 134 10.39 -0.66 0.35
N ARG A 135 9.40 -1.19 1.05
CA ARG A 135 9.54 -2.38 1.88
C ARG A 135 8.38 -3.35 1.61
N PRO A 136 8.57 -4.65 1.85
CA PRO A 136 7.48 -5.62 1.63
C PRO A 136 6.21 -5.25 2.41
N LEU A 137 5.05 -5.45 1.80
CA LEU A 137 3.75 -5.06 2.35
C LEU A 137 3.55 -5.50 3.81
N PRO A 138 3.77 -6.78 4.18
CA PRO A 138 3.49 -7.18 5.56
C PRO A 138 4.34 -6.43 6.58
N VAL A 139 5.60 -6.16 6.26
CA VAL A 139 6.52 -5.42 7.13
C VAL A 139 6.14 -3.95 7.17
N ALA A 140 5.94 -3.35 6.00
CA ALA A 140 5.65 -1.91 5.89
C ALA A 140 4.34 -1.54 6.59
N VAL A 141 3.28 -2.29 6.35
CA VAL A 141 1.97 -2.02 6.97
C VAL A 141 2.00 -2.32 8.46
N GLY A 142 2.66 -3.40 8.86
CA GLY A 142 2.81 -3.74 10.27
C GLY A 142 3.50 -2.63 11.05
N ASP A 143 4.60 -2.11 10.52
CA ASP A 143 5.33 -1.01 11.15
C ASP A 143 4.51 0.29 11.17
N ALA A 144 3.79 0.59 10.09
CA ALA A 144 2.94 1.77 10.02
C ALA A 144 1.83 1.75 11.08
N LEU A 145 1.28 0.58 11.35
CA LEU A 145 0.28 0.41 12.42
C LEU A 145 0.87 0.67 13.81
N GLN A 146 2.13 0.29 14.03
CA GLN A 146 2.81 0.50 15.32
C GLN A 146 3.14 1.97 15.56
N VAL A 147 3.54 2.71 14.53
CA VAL A 147 3.89 4.12 14.65
C VAL A 147 2.75 4.93 15.26
N ARG A 148 1.52 4.72 14.80
CA ARG A 148 0.37 5.46 15.34
C ARG A 148 0.00 5.03 16.76
N ARG A 149 0.29 3.78 17.10
CA ARG A 149 0.08 3.27 18.46
C ARG A 149 0.99 3.99 19.44
N ALA A 150 2.25 4.21 19.06
CA ALA A 150 3.21 4.92 19.88
C ALA A 150 2.81 6.37 20.11
N CYS A 151 2.21 7.02 19.12
CA CYS A 151 1.78 8.42 19.20
C CYS A 151 0.54 8.63 20.07
N ARG A 152 -0.16 7.58 20.45
CA ARG A 152 -1.37 7.66 21.28
C ARG A 152 -1.13 7.51 22.77
N ARG A 153 0.10 7.29 23.16
CA ARG A 153 0.46 7.18 24.58
C ARG A 153 0.83 8.51 25.20
#